data_40a9898318a1f575049336ff7f9cc129
#
_entry.id   40a9898318a1f575049336ff7f9cc129
#
_cell.length_a   1.000
_cell.length_b   1.000
_cell.length_c   1.000
_cell.angle_alpha   90.00
_cell.angle_beta   90.00
_cell.angle_gamma   90.00
#
_symmetry.space_group_name_H-M   'P 1'
#
loop_
_entity.id
_entity.type
_entity.pdbx_description
1 polymer ?
#
loop_
_entity_poly.entity_id
_entity_poly.type
_entity_poly.pdbx_seq_one_letter_code
_entity_poly.pdbx_strand_id
1 'polypeptide(L)'
;MPVARFLAALLGVVSAASWAARANADVPPLSPEARSAGFVDVRSVVPSAVIDLRYATPNNFTGMTLYPADARCLVHESMAPGLAAGANALASHGEVLVFWDCYRPHDVQVKMFNVVPNPAWVAKPGPYARSHEAGRSVDVTIASAQQQCPPARQLAGLCLADMGTDFDDFSPRATAFATDGVSADEQANRARLRNAMSAGGLSVYSGEWWHFDGPGSGVQRPILTVPVD
;
A
#
# COMPACT_ATOMS: atom_id res chain seq x y z
N MET A 1 -58.31 -3.83 33.36
CA MET A 1 -56.91 -3.60 33.69
C MET A 1 -56.09 -4.21 32.58
N PRO A 2 -55.43 -3.44 31.69
CA PRO A 2 -54.58 -3.99 30.64
C PRO A 2 -53.14 -4.08 31.13
N VAL A 3 -52.55 -5.25 30.94
CA VAL A 3 -51.15 -5.57 31.24
C VAL A 3 -50.26 -5.05 30.11
N ALA A 4 -49.44 -4.07 30.41
CA ALA A 4 -48.43 -3.57 29.47
C ALA A 4 -47.27 -4.57 29.36
N ARG A 5 -47.02 -5.09 28.16
CA ARG A 5 -45.83 -5.88 27.83
C ARG A 5 -44.73 -4.93 27.42
N PHE A 6 -43.67 -4.81 28.20
CA PHE A 6 -42.41 -4.16 27.81
C PHE A 6 -41.62 -5.11 26.91
N LEU A 7 -41.47 -4.76 25.65
CA LEU A 7 -40.43 -5.35 24.77
C LEU A 7 -39.10 -4.68 25.09
N ALA A 8 -38.18 -5.41 25.68
CA ALA A 8 -36.80 -4.99 25.79
C ALA A 8 -36.10 -5.21 24.44
N ALA A 9 -35.77 -4.12 23.75
CA ALA A 9 -34.91 -4.16 22.57
C ALA A 9 -33.46 -4.37 23.03
N LEU A 10 -32.91 -5.57 22.77
CA LEU A 10 -31.50 -5.86 22.89
C LEU A 10 -30.78 -5.21 21.70
N LEU A 11 -30.23 -4.03 21.90
CA LEU A 11 -29.24 -3.43 20.98
C LEU A 11 -27.97 -4.24 21.12
N GLY A 12 -27.69 -5.07 20.11
CA GLY A 12 -26.43 -5.77 19.95
C GLY A 12 -25.31 -4.77 19.70
N VAL A 13 -24.50 -4.52 20.72
CA VAL A 13 -23.18 -3.84 20.56
C VAL A 13 -22.29 -4.83 19.85
N VAL A 14 -22.20 -4.72 18.52
CA VAL A 14 -21.17 -5.42 17.74
C VAL A 14 -19.84 -4.73 18.06
N SER A 15 -19.06 -5.39 18.92
CA SER A 15 -17.79 -4.87 19.43
C SER A 15 -16.80 -4.61 18.30
N ALA A 16 -16.28 -3.40 18.24
CA ALA A 16 -15.06 -3.02 17.49
C ALA A 16 -13.82 -3.88 17.88
N ALA A 17 -13.92 -4.66 18.95
CA ALA A 17 -12.89 -5.59 19.43
C ALA A 17 -12.60 -6.78 18.49
N SER A 18 -13.51 -7.14 17.57
CA SER A 18 -13.29 -8.28 16.67
C SER A 18 -12.35 -7.99 15.50
N TRP A 19 -12.05 -6.73 15.23
CA TRP A 19 -11.08 -6.35 14.18
C TRP A 19 -9.64 -6.33 14.70
N ALA A 20 -9.44 -5.87 15.93
CA ALA A 20 -8.13 -5.86 16.58
C ALA A 20 -7.58 -7.28 16.83
N ALA A 21 -8.45 -8.27 17.06
CA ALA A 21 -8.03 -9.65 17.31
C ALA A 21 -7.57 -10.42 16.06
N ARG A 22 -7.86 -9.93 14.84
CA ARG A 22 -7.34 -10.50 13.60
C ARG A 22 -5.98 -9.90 13.18
N ALA A 23 -5.58 -8.79 13.77
CA ALA A 23 -4.33 -8.09 13.46
C ALA A 23 -3.07 -8.76 14.03
N ASN A 24 -3.21 -9.71 14.94
CA ASN A 24 -2.11 -10.51 15.49
C ASN A 24 -2.05 -11.92 14.88
N ALA A 25 -2.42 -12.12 13.62
CA ALA A 25 -1.95 -13.28 12.88
C ALA A 25 -0.42 -13.22 12.92
N ASP A 26 0.24 -14.25 13.48
CA ASP A 26 1.68 -14.31 13.61
C ASP A 26 2.34 -13.95 12.28
N VAL A 27 3.02 -12.80 12.24
CA VAL A 27 3.83 -12.42 11.10
C VAL A 27 5.02 -13.38 11.09
N PRO A 28 5.20 -14.21 10.04
CA PRO A 28 6.28 -15.19 10.02
C PRO A 28 7.65 -14.51 10.24
N PRO A 29 8.65 -15.19 10.83
CA PRO A 29 10.00 -14.66 10.92
C PRO A 29 10.53 -14.30 9.53
N LEU A 30 11.30 -13.23 9.45
CA LEU A 30 12.01 -12.85 8.21
C LEU A 30 13.14 -13.83 7.91
N SER A 31 13.50 -13.96 6.64
CA SER A 31 14.73 -14.66 6.24
C SER A 31 15.95 -14.02 6.88
N PRO A 32 17.08 -14.74 7.07
CA PRO A 32 18.33 -14.15 7.54
C PRO A 32 18.80 -12.99 6.65
N GLU A 33 18.63 -13.11 5.34
CA GLU A 33 19.00 -12.11 4.34
C GLU A 33 18.18 -10.84 4.52
N ALA A 34 16.85 -10.94 4.68
CA ALA A 34 15.97 -9.81 4.92
C ALA A 34 16.34 -9.09 6.23
N ARG A 35 16.59 -9.83 7.32
CA ARG A 35 17.02 -9.22 8.59
C ARG A 35 18.38 -8.52 8.45
N SER A 36 19.34 -9.14 7.77
CA SER A 36 20.66 -8.55 7.55
C SER A 36 20.63 -7.28 6.72
N ALA A 37 19.65 -7.18 5.80
CA ALA A 37 19.40 -5.99 5.00
C ALA A 37 18.57 -4.90 5.72
N GLY A 38 18.20 -5.12 7.00
CA GLY A 38 17.42 -4.18 7.80
C GLY A 38 15.95 -4.10 7.35
N PHE A 39 15.40 -5.18 6.78
CA PHE A 39 13.99 -5.21 6.41
C PHE A 39 13.07 -5.56 7.58
N VAL A 40 11.85 -5.07 7.50
CA VAL A 40 10.72 -5.44 8.35
C VAL A 40 9.51 -5.77 7.46
N ASP A 41 8.64 -6.67 7.93
CA ASP A 41 7.34 -6.89 7.30
C ASP A 41 6.39 -5.75 7.71
N VAL A 42 5.72 -5.15 6.74
CA VAL A 42 4.77 -4.05 6.99
C VAL A 42 3.70 -4.42 8.02
N ARG A 43 3.24 -5.67 8.05
CA ARG A 43 2.23 -6.11 9.04
C ARG A 43 2.71 -6.04 10.47
N SER A 44 4.02 -6.10 10.72
CA SER A 44 4.60 -5.92 12.05
C SER A 44 4.63 -4.46 12.50
N VAL A 45 4.53 -3.52 11.54
CA VAL A 45 4.60 -2.07 11.76
C VAL A 45 3.22 -1.42 11.68
N VAL A 46 2.39 -1.88 10.74
CA VAL A 46 1.02 -1.42 10.48
C VAL A 46 0.11 -2.65 10.54
N PRO A 47 -0.35 -3.08 11.72
CA PRO A 47 -1.17 -4.29 11.85
C PRO A 47 -2.51 -4.24 11.12
N SER A 48 -3.02 -3.04 10.81
CA SER A 48 -4.23 -2.83 10.01
C SER A 48 -3.98 -2.84 8.50
N ALA A 49 -2.74 -2.98 8.04
CA ALA A 49 -2.41 -2.97 6.62
C ALA A 49 -3.11 -4.09 5.86
N VAL A 50 -3.66 -3.75 4.71
CA VAL A 50 -4.12 -4.72 3.72
C VAL A 50 -2.99 -4.91 2.70
N ILE A 51 -2.55 -6.14 2.51
CA ILE A 51 -1.50 -6.47 1.55
C ILE A 51 -2.16 -7.04 0.30
N ASP A 52 -2.06 -6.30 -0.81
CA ASP A 52 -2.59 -6.64 -2.14
C ASP A 52 -1.48 -6.44 -3.17
N LEU A 53 -0.38 -7.21 -3.03
CA LEU A 53 0.77 -7.08 -3.93
C LEU A 53 0.38 -7.38 -5.37
N ARG A 54 0.22 -6.34 -6.18
CA ARG A 54 -0.27 -6.44 -7.56
C ARG A 54 0.64 -7.30 -8.44
N TYR A 55 1.93 -7.30 -8.16
CA TYR A 55 2.90 -8.10 -8.92
C TYR A 55 2.95 -9.59 -8.50
N ALA A 56 2.25 -9.97 -7.43
CA ALA A 56 2.00 -11.38 -7.10
C ALA A 56 0.85 -12.00 -7.93
N THR A 57 0.21 -11.23 -8.79
CA THR A 57 -0.85 -11.66 -9.70
C THR A 57 -0.62 -11.07 -11.10
N PRO A 58 -1.34 -11.52 -12.16
CA PRO A 58 -1.30 -10.86 -13.47
C PRO A 58 -2.01 -9.49 -13.51
N ASN A 59 -2.66 -9.04 -12.43
CA ASN A 59 -3.36 -7.76 -12.36
C ASN A 59 -2.40 -6.58 -12.16
N ASN A 60 -1.50 -6.38 -13.13
CA ASN A 60 -0.52 -5.31 -13.21
C ASN A 60 -0.21 -5.00 -14.68
N PHE A 61 0.54 -3.94 -14.96
CA PHE A 61 0.81 -3.48 -16.32
C PHE A 61 1.58 -4.48 -17.20
N THR A 62 2.29 -5.44 -16.59
CA THR A 62 3.04 -6.46 -17.35
C THR A 62 2.16 -7.62 -17.79
N GLY A 63 0.99 -7.80 -17.16
CA GLY A 63 0.13 -8.97 -17.35
C GLY A 63 0.74 -10.28 -16.85
N MET A 64 1.86 -10.23 -16.11
CA MET A 64 2.58 -11.40 -15.61
C MET A 64 2.62 -11.42 -14.09
N THR A 65 2.67 -12.62 -13.51
CA THR A 65 3.02 -12.82 -12.11
C THR A 65 4.54 -12.69 -11.95
N LEU A 66 5.00 -11.67 -11.23
CA LEU A 66 6.41 -11.36 -11.03
C LEU A 66 6.93 -11.74 -9.65
N TYR A 67 6.05 -11.79 -8.64
CA TYR A 67 6.34 -12.20 -7.27
C TYR A 67 5.78 -13.60 -7.00
N PRO A 68 6.35 -14.37 -6.07
CA PRO A 68 5.74 -15.62 -5.59
C PRO A 68 4.39 -15.33 -4.91
N ALA A 69 3.52 -16.35 -4.83
CA ALA A 69 2.17 -16.20 -4.28
C ALA A 69 2.15 -15.88 -2.77
N ASP A 70 3.21 -16.22 -2.07
CA ASP A 70 3.45 -15.97 -0.64
C ASP A 70 4.33 -14.72 -0.39
N ALA A 71 4.53 -13.90 -1.42
CA ALA A 71 5.29 -12.66 -1.31
C ALA A 71 4.79 -11.78 -0.17
N ARG A 72 5.73 -11.18 0.54
CA ARG A 72 5.51 -10.31 1.69
C ARG A 72 5.82 -8.86 1.33
N CYS A 73 5.09 -7.93 1.92
CA CYS A 73 5.41 -6.51 1.83
C CYS A 73 6.57 -6.19 2.79
N LEU A 74 7.78 -6.31 2.29
CA LEU A 74 9.00 -5.98 3.03
C LEU A 74 9.40 -4.53 2.75
N VAL A 75 9.76 -3.79 3.80
CA VAL A 75 10.31 -2.44 3.70
C VAL A 75 11.55 -2.33 4.57
N HIS A 76 12.47 -1.44 4.22
CA HIS A 76 13.58 -1.13 5.12
C HIS A 76 13.06 -0.51 6.42
N GLU A 77 13.65 -0.85 7.55
CA GLU A 77 13.24 -0.42 8.90
C GLU A 77 13.07 1.09 9.04
N SER A 78 13.82 1.90 8.27
CA SER A 78 13.68 3.36 8.26
C SER A 78 12.32 3.87 7.77
N MET A 79 11.55 3.03 7.08
CA MET A 79 10.17 3.34 6.65
C MET A 79 9.16 3.17 7.79
N ALA A 80 9.48 2.32 8.76
CA ALA A 80 8.54 1.86 9.79
C ALA A 80 7.87 3.00 10.58
N PRO A 81 8.61 3.99 11.13
CA PRO A 81 7.97 5.08 11.87
C PRO A 81 7.00 5.91 11.01
N GLY A 82 7.39 6.18 9.75
CA GLY A 82 6.58 6.94 8.80
C GLY A 82 5.30 6.23 8.41
N LEU A 83 5.39 4.92 8.11
CA LEU A 83 4.23 4.10 7.76
C LEU A 83 3.26 3.97 8.94
N ALA A 84 3.76 3.77 10.16
CA ALA A 84 2.93 3.74 11.36
C ALA A 84 2.20 5.07 11.59
N ALA A 85 2.89 6.20 11.44
CA ALA A 85 2.29 7.53 11.58
C ALA A 85 1.20 7.79 10.51
N GLY A 86 1.49 7.45 9.23
CA GLY A 86 0.52 7.56 8.15
C GLY A 86 -0.73 6.71 8.37
N ALA A 87 -0.54 5.46 8.80
CA ALA A 87 -1.65 4.56 9.13
C ALA A 87 -2.51 5.09 10.30
N ASN A 88 -1.88 5.63 11.34
CA ASN A 88 -2.58 6.22 12.47
C ASN A 88 -3.40 7.46 12.06
N ALA A 89 -2.86 8.29 11.17
CA ALA A 89 -3.58 9.44 10.63
C ALA A 89 -4.86 9.01 9.88
N LEU A 90 -4.77 7.96 9.05
CA LEU A 90 -5.91 7.41 8.31
C LEU A 90 -6.93 6.72 9.24
N ALA A 91 -6.47 6.04 10.28
CA ALA A 91 -7.34 5.33 11.22
C ALA A 91 -8.36 6.26 11.91
N SER A 92 -8.02 7.55 12.11
CA SER A 92 -8.95 8.56 12.65
C SER A 92 -10.15 8.83 11.72
N HIS A 93 -10.03 8.46 10.45
CA HIS A 93 -11.08 8.56 9.42
C HIS A 93 -11.75 7.20 9.11
N GLY A 94 -11.41 6.14 9.85
CA GLY A 94 -11.89 4.79 9.57
C GLY A 94 -11.28 4.18 8.29
N GLU A 95 -10.14 4.69 7.86
CA GLU A 95 -9.43 4.26 6.66
C GLU A 95 -8.18 3.44 7.03
N VAL A 96 -7.78 2.54 6.15
CA VAL A 96 -6.57 1.73 6.26
C VAL A 96 -5.71 1.86 5.02
N LEU A 97 -4.39 1.65 5.18
CA LEU A 97 -3.46 1.55 4.04
C LEU A 97 -3.61 0.19 3.35
N VAL A 98 -3.63 0.22 2.03
CA VAL A 98 -3.51 -0.95 1.16
C VAL A 98 -2.19 -0.85 0.42
N PHE A 99 -1.37 -1.88 0.49
CA PHE A 99 -0.04 -1.92 -0.13
C PHE A 99 -0.07 -2.74 -1.42
N TRP A 100 0.29 -2.11 -2.52
CA TRP A 100 0.35 -2.70 -3.85
C TRP A 100 1.75 -3.12 -4.27
N ASP A 101 2.80 -2.38 -3.83
CA ASP A 101 4.20 -2.76 -3.96
C ASP A 101 5.04 -2.24 -2.78
N CYS A 102 6.12 -2.95 -2.50
CA CYS A 102 7.03 -2.69 -1.40
C CYS A 102 8.49 -2.84 -1.86
N TYR A 103 9.32 -3.64 -1.20
CA TYR A 103 10.62 -3.99 -1.74
C TYR A 103 10.45 -4.77 -3.05
N ARG A 104 11.15 -4.35 -4.08
CA ARG A 104 11.13 -4.94 -5.42
C ARG A 104 12.51 -5.51 -5.74
N PRO A 105 12.67 -6.83 -5.91
CA PRO A 105 13.93 -7.42 -6.34
C PRO A 105 14.42 -6.84 -7.68
N HIS A 106 15.71 -6.73 -7.84
CA HIS A 106 16.32 -6.12 -9.04
C HIS A 106 15.94 -6.85 -10.34
N ASP A 107 15.87 -8.17 -10.33
CA ASP A 107 15.47 -8.97 -11.49
C ASP A 107 14.02 -8.70 -11.91
N VAL A 108 13.14 -8.36 -10.96
CA VAL A 108 11.77 -7.93 -11.22
C VAL A 108 11.78 -6.56 -11.91
N GLN A 109 12.58 -5.61 -11.40
CA GLN A 109 12.73 -4.29 -12.05
C GLN A 109 13.21 -4.43 -13.48
N VAL A 110 14.15 -5.35 -13.75
CA VAL A 110 14.64 -5.64 -15.11
C VAL A 110 13.51 -6.19 -15.99
N LYS A 111 12.72 -7.13 -15.49
CA LYS A 111 11.55 -7.69 -16.21
C LYS A 111 10.54 -6.60 -16.56
N MET A 112 10.19 -5.75 -15.60
CA MET A 112 9.27 -4.62 -15.80
C MET A 112 9.75 -3.67 -16.89
N PHE A 113 11.02 -3.26 -16.85
CA PHE A 113 11.59 -2.37 -17.84
C PHE A 113 11.66 -3.00 -19.24
N ASN A 114 11.84 -4.32 -19.33
CA ASN A 114 11.81 -5.02 -20.62
C ASN A 114 10.41 -5.03 -21.25
N VAL A 115 9.35 -4.99 -20.46
CA VAL A 115 7.97 -4.88 -20.95
C VAL A 115 7.64 -3.46 -21.40
N VAL A 116 8.03 -2.46 -20.59
CA VAL A 116 7.84 -1.03 -20.88
C VAL A 116 9.17 -0.30 -20.77
N PRO A 117 9.99 -0.29 -21.84
CA PRO A 117 11.33 0.30 -21.81
C PRO A 117 11.28 1.83 -21.94
N ASN A 118 10.46 2.46 -21.13
CA ASN A 118 10.29 3.91 -21.07
C ASN A 118 10.64 4.42 -19.67
N PRO A 119 11.79 5.09 -19.49
CA PRO A 119 12.23 5.55 -18.16
C PRO A 119 11.36 6.67 -17.55
N ALA A 120 10.40 7.22 -18.29
CA ALA A 120 9.41 8.15 -17.75
C ALA A 120 8.31 7.43 -16.96
N TRP A 121 8.12 6.12 -17.19
CA TRP A 121 7.07 5.31 -16.57
C TRP A 121 7.61 4.17 -15.72
N VAL A 122 8.66 3.50 -16.18
CA VAL A 122 9.34 2.43 -15.45
C VAL A 122 10.80 2.80 -15.26
N ALA A 123 11.25 2.92 -14.03
CA ALA A 123 12.64 3.29 -13.76
C ALA A 123 13.62 2.31 -14.45
N LYS A 124 14.59 2.87 -15.20
CA LYS A 124 15.62 2.05 -15.86
C LYS A 124 16.48 1.37 -14.79
N PRO A 125 16.60 0.02 -14.83
CA PRO A 125 17.48 -0.69 -13.90
C PRO A 125 18.94 -0.26 -14.11
N GLY A 126 19.68 -0.15 -13.02
CA GLY A 126 21.07 0.27 -13.00
C GLY A 126 21.93 -0.70 -12.19
N PRO A 127 23.22 -0.40 -11.99
CA PRO A 127 24.13 -1.26 -11.22
C PRO A 127 23.99 -1.08 -9.69
N TYR A 128 22.91 -0.44 -9.22
CA TYR A 128 22.65 -0.14 -7.82
C TYR A 128 21.15 -0.09 -7.54
N ALA A 129 20.80 -0.37 -6.27
CA ALA A 129 19.44 -0.28 -5.77
C ALA A 129 19.12 1.13 -5.23
N ARG A 130 17.88 1.58 -5.43
CA ARG A 130 17.25 2.76 -4.83
C ARG A 130 15.74 2.58 -4.80
N SER A 131 15.01 3.47 -4.14
CA SER A 131 13.54 3.43 -4.09
C SER A 131 13.04 2.04 -3.69
N HIS A 132 12.16 1.40 -4.46
CA HIS A 132 11.65 0.05 -4.23
C HIS A 132 12.76 -1.01 -4.15
N GLU A 133 13.78 -0.95 -5.01
CA GLU A 133 14.88 -1.92 -4.99
C GLU A 133 15.72 -1.84 -3.70
N ALA A 134 15.63 -0.73 -2.96
CA ALA A 134 16.23 -0.55 -1.64
C ALA A 134 15.23 -0.72 -0.49
N GLY A 135 13.97 -1.09 -0.77
CA GLY A 135 12.90 -1.18 0.21
C GLY A 135 12.53 0.15 0.87
N ARG A 136 12.80 1.28 0.19
CA ARG A 136 12.61 2.62 0.76
C ARG A 136 11.51 3.43 0.07
N SER A 137 10.67 2.75 -0.70
CA SER A 137 9.46 3.29 -1.28
C SER A 137 8.35 2.25 -1.22
N VAL A 138 7.12 2.72 -1.24
CA VAL A 138 5.92 1.88 -1.27
C VAL A 138 4.91 2.46 -2.25
N ASP A 139 4.15 1.58 -2.90
CA ASP A 139 2.98 1.94 -3.67
C ASP A 139 1.74 1.58 -2.85
N VAL A 140 0.94 2.59 -2.54
CA VAL A 140 -0.19 2.45 -1.60
C VAL A 140 -1.43 3.19 -2.06
N THR A 141 -2.57 2.72 -1.55
CA THR A 141 -3.85 3.41 -1.59
C THR A 141 -4.53 3.31 -0.22
N ILE A 142 -5.77 3.81 -0.13
CA ILE A 142 -6.59 3.74 1.07
C ILE A 142 -7.89 2.97 0.81
N ALA A 143 -8.35 2.27 1.84
CA ALA A 143 -9.64 1.59 1.83
C ALA A 143 -10.39 1.83 3.14
N SER A 144 -11.71 1.72 3.09
CA SER A 144 -12.58 1.81 4.26
C SER A 144 -13.78 0.87 4.16
N ALA A 145 -14.45 0.62 5.28
CA ALA A 145 -15.72 -0.09 5.27
C ALA A 145 -16.80 0.85 4.69
N GLN A 146 -17.44 0.44 3.59
CA GLN A 146 -18.54 1.18 2.97
C GLN A 146 -19.72 0.23 2.69
N GLN A 147 -20.95 0.72 2.89
CA GLN A 147 -22.16 -0.06 2.60
C GLN A 147 -22.37 -0.28 1.10
N GLN A 148 -21.96 0.66 0.28
CA GLN A 148 -22.05 0.58 -1.18
C GLN A 148 -20.65 0.78 -1.76
N CYS A 149 -20.14 -0.27 -2.40
CA CYS A 149 -18.83 -0.26 -3.04
C CYS A 149 -18.95 -0.87 -4.44
N PRO A 150 -18.53 -0.16 -5.49
CA PRO A 150 -18.47 -0.74 -6.82
C PRO A 150 -17.62 -2.03 -6.83
N PRO A 151 -18.04 -3.09 -7.55
CA PRO A 151 -17.32 -4.36 -7.57
C PRO A 151 -15.82 -4.22 -7.88
N ALA A 152 -15.46 -3.33 -8.80
CA ALA A 152 -14.08 -3.08 -9.20
C ALA A 152 -13.20 -2.48 -8.08
N ARG A 153 -13.80 -1.94 -7.01
CA ARG A 153 -13.10 -1.35 -5.87
C ARG A 153 -13.22 -2.18 -4.58
N GLN A 154 -13.87 -3.33 -4.66
CA GLN A 154 -13.99 -4.23 -3.51
C GLN A 154 -12.70 -5.01 -3.29
N LEU A 155 -12.17 -4.96 -2.07
CA LEU A 155 -10.98 -5.69 -1.64
C LEU A 155 -11.13 -6.15 -0.20
N ALA A 156 -11.09 -7.45 0.04
CA ALA A 156 -11.10 -8.05 1.39
C ALA A 156 -12.23 -7.54 2.31
N GLY A 157 -13.42 -7.23 1.77
CA GLY A 157 -14.55 -6.69 2.52
C GLY A 157 -14.49 -5.17 2.77
N LEU A 158 -13.51 -4.49 2.19
CA LEU A 158 -13.36 -3.05 2.20
C LEU A 158 -13.60 -2.47 0.80
N CYS A 159 -13.75 -1.15 0.73
CA CYS A 159 -13.85 -0.39 -0.51
C CYS A 159 -12.62 0.49 -0.68
N LEU A 160 -11.91 0.31 -1.79
CA LEU A 160 -10.82 1.20 -2.19
C LEU A 160 -11.39 2.59 -2.49
N ALA A 161 -10.70 3.62 -2.04
CA ALA A 161 -11.03 5.00 -2.42
C ALA A 161 -10.87 5.18 -3.93
N ASP A 162 -11.75 5.99 -4.52
CA ASP A 162 -11.64 6.36 -5.92
C ASP A 162 -10.50 7.36 -6.10
N MET A 163 -9.47 6.97 -6.79
CA MET A 163 -8.30 7.82 -7.05
C MET A 163 -8.29 8.39 -8.48
N GLY A 164 -9.30 8.05 -9.31
CA GLY A 164 -9.44 8.52 -10.69
C GLY A 164 -8.63 7.73 -11.71
N THR A 165 -7.62 6.99 -11.29
CA THR A 165 -6.90 6.01 -12.11
C THR A 165 -6.62 4.77 -11.28
N ASP A 166 -6.36 3.65 -11.94
CA ASP A 166 -5.82 2.45 -11.29
C ASP A 166 -4.31 2.61 -11.04
N PHE A 167 -3.74 1.65 -10.35
CA PHE A 167 -2.31 1.42 -10.19
C PHE A 167 -1.64 1.21 -11.56
N ASP A 168 -0.42 1.72 -11.73
CA ASP A 168 0.34 1.61 -12.98
C ASP A 168 -0.35 2.21 -14.22
N ASP A 169 -1.25 3.17 -14.03
CA ASP A 169 -1.78 3.96 -15.14
C ASP A 169 -0.72 4.95 -15.63
N PHE A 170 -0.21 4.73 -16.84
CA PHE A 170 0.83 5.56 -17.47
C PHE A 170 0.25 6.76 -18.21
N SER A 171 -0.80 7.38 -17.69
CA SER A 171 -1.39 8.60 -18.24
C SER A 171 -1.05 9.83 -17.40
N PRO A 172 -1.18 11.05 -17.96
CA PRO A 172 -1.03 12.29 -17.18
C PRO A 172 -1.98 12.40 -16.00
N ARG A 173 -3.12 11.68 -16.03
CA ARG A 173 -4.08 11.63 -14.92
C ARG A 173 -3.53 10.92 -13.69
N ALA A 174 -2.53 10.05 -13.84
CA ALA A 174 -1.90 9.32 -12.74
C ALA A 174 -0.90 10.16 -11.94
N THR A 175 -0.50 11.34 -12.44
CA THR A 175 0.42 12.21 -11.69
C THR A 175 -0.20 12.66 -10.37
N ALA A 176 0.63 12.79 -9.33
CA ALA A 176 0.18 12.99 -7.95
C ALA A 176 -0.71 14.22 -7.73
N PHE A 177 -0.54 15.24 -8.57
CA PHE A 177 -1.24 16.53 -8.47
C PHE A 177 -2.13 16.81 -9.69
N ALA A 178 -2.47 15.79 -10.49
CA ALA A 178 -3.33 15.96 -11.64
C ALA A 178 -4.71 16.53 -11.24
N THR A 179 -5.18 17.49 -12.02
CA THR A 179 -6.53 18.06 -11.92
C THR A 179 -7.37 17.77 -13.16
N ASP A 180 -6.72 17.75 -14.32
CA ASP A 180 -7.39 17.49 -15.59
C ASP A 180 -7.85 16.03 -15.68
N GLY A 181 -9.15 15.82 -15.85
CA GLY A 181 -9.75 14.50 -15.91
C GLY A 181 -9.76 13.75 -14.57
N VAL A 182 -9.49 14.45 -13.45
CA VAL A 182 -9.59 13.95 -12.07
C VAL A 182 -10.62 14.78 -11.32
N SER A 183 -11.68 14.15 -10.84
CA SER A 183 -12.78 14.83 -10.14
C SER A 183 -12.33 15.42 -8.81
N ALA A 184 -13.13 16.33 -8.24
CA ALA A 184 -12.86 16.93 -6.94
C ALA A 184 -12.76 15.87 -5.80
N ASP A 185 -13.60 14.83 -5.86
CA ASP A 185 -13.59 13.74 -4.87
C ASP A 185 -12.33 12.87 -4.98
N GLU A 186 -11.91 12.54 -6.20
CA GLU A 186 -10.67 11.81 -6.46
C GLU A 186 -9.44 12.61 -6.01
N GLN A 187 -9.40 13.92 -6.31
CA GLN A 187 -8.36 14.82 -5.82
C GLN A 187 -8.34 14.88 -4.29
N ALA A 188 -9.51 14.93 -3.64
CA ALA A 188 -9.62 14.91 -2.18
C ALA A 188 -9.13 13.58 -1.59
N ASN A 189 -9.43 12.45 -2.22
CA ASN A 189 -8.93 11.13 -1.83
C ASN A 189 -7.39 11.06 -1.90
N ARG A 190 -6.80 11.50 -3.02
CA ARG A 190 -5.34 11.60 -3.18
C ARG A 190 -4.72 12.56 -2.14
N ALA A 191 -5.38 13.68 -1.84
CA ALA A 191 -4.91 14.62 -0.84
C ALA A 191 -4.90 14.01 0.56
N ARG A 192 -5.92 13.23 0.94
CA ARG A 192 -5.94 12.52 2.24
C ARG A 192 -4.79 11.53 2.35
N LEU A 193 -4.57 10.71 1.32
CA LEU A 193 -3.43 9.78 1.29
C LEU A 193 -2.11 10.54 1.43
N ARG A 194 -1.87 11.57 0.62
CA ARG A 194 -0.64 12.38 0.69
C ARG A 194 -0.43 13.00 2.06
N ASN A 195 -1.48 13.58 2.65
CA ASN A 195 -1.39 14.22 3.96
C ASN A 195 -1.05 13.21 5.06
N ALA A 196 -1.67 12.03 5.02
CA ALA A 196 -1.38 10.96 5.97
C ALA A 196 0.06 10.47 5.85
N MET A 197 0.54 10.20 4.64
CA MET A 197 1.91 9.74 4.40
C MET A 197 2.93 10.83 4.75
N SER A 198 2.63 12.09 4.42
CA SER A 198 3.48 13.25 4.76
C SER A 198 3.59 13.48 6.28
N ALA A 199 2.53 13.22 7.05
CA ALA A 199 2.57 13.25 8.51
C ALA A 199 3.61 12.27 9.10
N GLY A 200 3.90 11.18 8.36
CA GLY A 200 4.96 10.22 8.65
C GLY A 200 6.33 10.57 8.05
N GLY A 201 6.46 11.73 7.39
CA GLY A 201 7.70 12.13 6.70
C GLY A 201 7.97 11.38 5.39
N LEU A 202 6.95 10.75 4.81
CA LEU A 202 7.02 10.10 3.50
C LEU A 202 6.57 11.06 2.41
N SER A 203 7.29 11.11 1.30
CA SER A 203 7.06 12.08 0.22
C SER A 203 6.44 11.41 -1.00
N VAL A 204 5.33 11.95 -1.53
CA VAL A 204 4.77 11.46 -2.78
C VAL A 204 5.73 11.76 -3.93
N TYR A 205 5.90 10.80 -4.85
CA TYR A 205 6.53 11.04 -6.14
C TYR A 205 5.57 11.80 -7.06
N SER A 206 6.02 12.88 -7.66
CA SER A 206 5.15 13.76 -8.47
C SER A 206 4.55 13.07 -9.70
N GLY A 207 5.21 12.06 -10.22
CA GLY A 207 4.77 11.29 -11.39
C GLY A 207 3.63 10.31 -11.12
N GLU A 208 3.42 9.91 -9.85
CA GLU A 208 2.50 8.82 -9.47
C GLU A 208 1.83 9.13 -8.14
N TRP A 209 0.49 9.09 -8.08
CA TRP A 209 -0.25 9.41 -6.86
C TRP A 209 -0.13 8.34 -5.76
N TRP A 210 0.22 7.10 -6.12
CA TRP A 210 0.35 5.95 -5.22
C TRP A 210 1.75 5.79 -4.63
N HIS A 211 2.79 6.35 -5.29
CA HIS A 211 4.20 6.13 -4.93
C HIS A 211 4.70 7.09 -3.84
N PHE A 212 5.22 6.53 -2.76
CA PHE A 212 5.75 7.29 -1.63
C PHE A 212 7.17 6.88 -1.28
N ASP A 213 8.06 7.86 -1.29
CA ASP A 213 9.45 7.75 -0.93
C ASP A 213 9.69 8.03 0.55
N GLY A 214 10.52 7.21 1.18
CA GLY A 214 10.96 7.40 2.55
C GLY A 214 12.42 7.79 2.70
N PRO A 215 12.96 7.76 3.92
CA PRO A 215 14.31 8.22 4.21
C PRO A 215 15.37 7.54 3.37
N GLY A 216 16.08 8.33 2.56
CA GLY A 216 17.19 7.86 1.73
C GLY A 216 16.78 7.02 0.51
N SER A 217 15.53 7.13 0.01
CA SER A 217 15.06 6.44 -1.20
C SER A 217 15.93 6.72 -2.43
N GLY A 218 16.37 7.97 -2.62
CA GLY A 218 17.22 8.37 -3.74
C GLY A 218 18.70 7.97 -3.62
N VAL A 219 19.14 7.44 -2.48
CA VAL A 219 20.56 7.07 -2.29
C VAL A 219 20.84 5.73 -2.96
N GLN A 220 21.87 5.70 -3.81
CA GLN A 220 22.34 4.49 -4.47
C GLN A 220 23.02 3.53 -3.48
N ARG A 221 22.68 2.26 -3.53
CA ARG A 221 23.16 1.19 -2.66
C ARG A 221 23.51 -0.04 -3.49
N PRO A 222 24.29 -0.99 -2.96
CA PRO A 222 24.46 -2.29 -3.61
C PRO A 222 23.10 -2.93 -3.88
N ILE A 223 22.99 -3.64 -5.01
CA ILE A 223 21.80 -4.44 -5.32
C ILE A 223 21.62 -5.48 -4.23
N LEU A 224 20.38 -5.60 -3.75
CA LEU A 224 20.00 -6.56 -2.74
C LEU A 224 19.53 -7.86 -3.40
N THR A 225 19.89 -8.99 -2.80
CA THR A 225 19.46 -10.34 -3.20
C THR A 225 18.56 -10.94 -2.10
N VAL A 226 17.63 -10.14 -1.59
CA VAL A 226 16.70 -10.54 -0.54
C VAL A 226 15.48 -11.15 -1.19
N PRO A 227 15.04 -12.36 -0.78
CA PRO A 227 13.76 -12.91 -1.23
C PRO A 227 12.59 -12.11 -0.64
N VAL A 228 11.45 -12.14 -1.33
CA VAL A 228 10.21 -11.43 -0.91
C VAL A 228 9.21 -12.33 -0.17
N ASP A 229 9.56 -13.59 0.11
CA ASP A 229 8.81 -14.60 0.85
C ASP A 229 9.17 -14.67 2.36
#